data_f9b38f7cf34c865613f816c190232363
#
_entry.id   f9b38f7cf34c865613f816c190232363
#
_cell.length_a   1.000
_cell.length_b   1.000
_cell.length_c   1.000
_cell.angle_alpha   90.00
_cell.angle_beta   90.00
_cell.angle_gamma   90.00
#
_symmetry.space_group_name_H-M   'P 1'
#
loop_
_entity.id
_entity.type
_entity.pdbx_description
1 polymer ?
#
loop_
_entity_poly.entity_id
_entity_poly.type
_entity_poly.pdbx_seq_one_letter_code
_entity_poly.pdbx_strand_id
1 'polypeptide(L)'
;MSVQYLKSKSAIVLTKPQKNLNNLISQRIRWASKTSASKNVLLKISGVLIFSMNLLVLVLLGYSILLLKLSTPLLIAIGSKFLIDLMIMAFGAKFFIYKLNYFNVLKQSLAYPFANVYIAIRSMFGGFSWKDRAFEK
;
A
#
# COMPACT_ATOMS: atom_id res chain seq x y z
N MET A 1 -0.32 -26.14 14.45
CA MET A 1 -1.45 -26.10 13.50
C MET A 1 -0.97 -25.35 12.27
N SER A 2 -0.89 -25.98 11.08
CA SER A 2 -0.50 -25.33 9.83
C SER A 2 -1.73 -24.74 9.17
N VAL A 3 -1.70 -23.42 8.87
CA VAL A 3 -2.77 -22.75 8.12
C VAL A 3 -2.36 -22.77 6.65
N GLN A 4 -3.22 -23.32 5.79
CA GLN A 4 -3.00 -23.35 4.35
C GLN A 4 -3.88 -22.29 3.67
N TYR A 5 -3.32 -21.67 2.62
CA TYR A 5 -4.04 -20.69 1.82
C TYR A 5 -4.86 -21.36 0.72
N LEU A 6 -6.18 -21.17 0.73
CA LEU A 6 -7.08 -21.67 -0.30
C LEU A 6 -7.15 -20.72 -1.48
N LYS A 7 -6.41 -21.01 -2.55
CA LYS A 7 -6.44 -20.25 -3.81
C LYS A 7 -7.52 -20.80 -4.75
N SER A 8 -8.78 -20.45 -4.48
CA SER A 8 -9.91 -20.88 -5.29
C SER A 8 -10.80 -19.70 -5.67
N LYS A 9 -11.28 -19.68 -6.93
CA LYS A 9 -12.22 -18.67 -7.41
C LYS A 9 -13.59 -18.78 -6.70
N SER A 10 -13.99 -19.97 -6.32
CA SER A 10 -15.26 -20.22 -5.59
C SER A 10 -15.21 -19.74 -4.13
N ALA A 11 -14.01 -19.51 -3.58
CA ALA A 11 -13.82 -19.00 -2.22
C ALA A 11 -13.70 -17.47 -2.14
N ILE A 12 -13.92 -16.75 -3.26
CA ILE A 12 -13.85 -15.28 -3.29
C ILE A 12 -15.06 -14.70 -2.58
N VAL A 13 -14.82 -13.90 -1.54
CA VAL A 13 -15.83 -13.14 -0.82
C VAL A 13 -15.82 -11.70 -1.29
N LEU A 14 -16.98 -11.22 -1.77
CA LEU A 14 -17.15 -9.83 -2.17
C LEU A 14 -17.50 -8.97 -0.96
N THR A 15 -16.76 -7.87 -0.77
CA THR A 15 -17.01 -6.91 0.30
C THR A 15 -17.27 -5.52 -0.28
N LYS A 16 -18.06 -4.72 0.44
CA LYS A 16 -18.30 -3.33 0.04
C LYS A 16 -17.06 -2.47 0.30
N PRO A 17 -16.73 -1.51 -0.60
CA PRO A 17 -15.65 -0.58 -0.37
C PRO A 17 -15.97 0.36 0.80
N GLN A 18 -14.93 0.99 1.37
CA GLN A 18 -15.12 2.01 2.41
C GLN A 18 -15.83 3.23 1.84
N LYS A 19 -16.77 3.79 2.63
CA LYS A 19 -17.65 4.89 2.19
C LYS A 19 -16.89 6.22 2.01
N ASN A 20 -15.82 6.44 2.76
CA ASN A 20 -15.03 7.67 2.73
C ASN A 20 -13.54 7.41 2.94
N LEU A 21 -12.71 8.41 2.62
CA LEU A 21 -11.26 8.32 2.69
C LEU A 21 -10.75 8.10 4.12
N ASN A 22 -11.38 8.75 5.12
CA ASN A 22 -10.98 8.61 6.53
C ASN A 22 -11.14 7.16 7.02
N ASN A 23 -12.25 6.52 6.67
CA ASN A 23 -12.48 5.12 7.01
C ASN A 23 -11.47 4.19 6.30
N LEU A 24 -11.14 4.49 5.06
CA LEU A 24 -10.12 3.74 4.31
C LEU A 24 -8.74 3.87 4.97
N ILE A 25 -8.32 5.09 5.32
CA ILE A 25 -7.05 5.34 5.98
C ILE A 25 -7.00 4.63 7.34
N SER A 26 -8.04 4.76 8.16
CA SER A 26 -8.13 4.10 9.47
C SER A 26 -8.05 2.57 9.34
N GLN A 27 -8.71 1.99 8.34
CA GLN A 27 -8.60 0.57 8.03
C GLN A 27 -7.17 0.18 7.66
N ARG A 28 -6.48 0.98 6.84
CA ARG A 28 -5.10 0.73 6.41
C ARG A 28 -4.11 0.85 7.55
N ILE A 29 -4.25 1.85 8.44
CA ILE A 29 -3.44 1.99 9.66
C ILE A 29 -3.58 0.75 10.54
N ARG A 30 -4.80 0.27 10.77
CA ARG A 30 -5.07 -0.95 11.53
C ARG A 30 -4.39 -2.18 10.91
N TRP A 31 -4.42 -2.32 9.59
CA TRP A 31 -3.76 -3.43 8.90
C TRP A 31 -2.24 -3.34 9.01
N ALA A 32 -1.67 -2.16 8.83
CA ALA A 32 -0.24 -1.92 8.97
C ALA A 32 0.23 -2.22 10.41
N SER A 33 -0.51 -1.81 11.45
CA SER A 33 -0.22 -2.13 12.85
C SER A 33 -0.21 -3.65 13.10
N LYS A 34 -1.16 -4.40 12.51
CA LYS A 34 -1.17 -5.86 12.61
C LYS A 34 0.00 -6.51 11.88
N THR A 35 0.40 -5.96 10.73
CA THR A 35 1.56 -6.45 9.98
C THR A 35 2.84 -6.30 10.78
N SER A 36 3.05 -5.16 11.45
CA SER A 36 4.23 -4.93 12.29
C SER A 36 4.29 -5.86 13.51
N ALA A 37 3.14 -6.21 14.07
CA ALA A 37 3.03 -7.16 15.20
C ALA A 37 3.08 -8.64 14.79
N SER A 38 3.00 -8.95 13.49
CA SER A 38 3.00 -10.34 12.99
C SER A 38 4.32 -11.04 13.27
N LYS A 39 4.27 -12.35 13.55
CA LYS A 39 5.48 -13.21 13.63
C LYS A 39 6.00 -13.63 12.25
N ASN A 40 5.24 -13.39 11.18
CA ASN A 40 5.63 -13.76 9.83
C ASN A 40 6.71 -12.80 9.29
N VAL A 41 7.93 -13.31 9.15
CA VAL A 41 9.10 -12.54 8.68
C VAL A 41 8.92 -12.04 7.25
N LEU A 42 8.38 -12.87 6.34
CA LEU A 42 8.14 -12.47 4.95
C LEU A 42 7.17 -11.28 4.86
N LEU A 43 6.13 -11.29 5.68
CA LEU A 43 5.18 -10.18 5.73
C LEU A 43 5.83 -8.89 6.21
N LYS A 44 6.72 -8.97 7.21
CA LYS A 44 7.49 -7.80 7.69
C LYS A 44 8.45 -7.27 6.62
N ILE A 45 9.22 -8.16 6.00
CA ILE A 45 10.16 -7.78 4.91
C ILE A 45 9.39 -7.09 3.78
N SER A 46 8.27 -7.66 3.33
CA SER A 46 7.43 -7.05 2.29
C SER A 46 6.94 -5.66 2.70
N GLY A 47 6.51 -5.49 3.96
CA GLY A 47 6.11 -4.18 4.49
C GLY A 47 7.24 -3.16 4.47
N VAL A 48 8.44 -3.55 4.89
CA VAL A 48 9.63 -2.68 4.87
C VAL A 48 10.01 -2.31 3.44
N LEU A 49 10.04 -3.26 2.51
CA LEU A 49 10.36 -3.00 1.09
C LEU A 49 9.37 -2.01 0.46
N ILE A 50 8.06 -2.23 0.67
CA ILE A 50 7.02 -1.33 0.17
C ILE A 50 7.20 0.07 0.77
N PHE A 51 7.42 0.19 2.08
CA PHE A 51 7.65 1.46 2.75
C PHE A 51 8.89 2.18 2.19
N SER A 52 10.04 1.48 2.11
CA SER A 52 11.31 2.04 1.65
C SER A 52 11.22 2.54 0.22
N MET A 53 10.58 1.80 -0.68
CA MET A 53 10.38 2.23 -2.07
C MET A 53 9.51 3.49 -2.18
N ASN A 54 8.42 3.56 -1.42
CA ASN A 54 7.55 4.74 -1.41
C ASN A 54 8.25 5.95 -0.77
N LEU A 55 9.01 5.74 0.30
CA LEU A 55 9.81 6.80 0.93
C LEU A 55 10.89 7.33 -0.02
N LEU A 56 11.59 6.44 -0.74
CA LEU A 56 12.60 6.82 -1.75
C LEU A 56 11.99 7.73 -2.83
N VAL A 57 10.81 7.38 -3.35
CA VAL A 57 10.11 8.23 -4.34
C VAL A 57 9.83 9.62 -3.76
N LEU A 58 9.37 9.73 -2.50
CA LEU A 58 9.12 11.03 -1.88
C LEU A 58 10.39 11.84 -1.64
N VAL A 59 11.47 11.20 -1.20
CA VAL A 59 12.78 11.85 -1.00
C VAL A 59 13.33 12.38 -2.33
N LEU A 60 13.32 11.57 -3.39
CA LEU A 60 13.75 11.98 -4.71
C LEU A 60 12.86 13.09 -5.31
N LEU A 61 11.57 13.05 -5.03
CA LEU A 61 10.63 14.12 -5.42
C LEU A 61 10.99 15.43 -4.72
N GLY A 62 11.18 15.41 -3.39
CA GLY A 62 11.62 16.57 -2.62
C GLY A 62 12.94 17.15 -3.12
N TYR A 63 13.93 16.28 -3.37
CA TYR A 63 15.23 16.68 -3.95
C TYR A 63 15.06 17.34 -5.32
N SER A 64 14.22 16.78 -6.21
CA SER A 64 13.98 17.35 -7.54
C SER A 64 13.27 18.71 -7.48
N ILE A 65 12.37 18.90 -6.49
CA ILE A 65 11.71 20.20 -6.25
C ILE A 65 12.73 21.23 -5.78
N LEU A 66 13.60 20.88 -4.82
CA LEU A 66 14.63 21.78 -4.30
C LEU A 66 15.61 22.25 -5.39
N LEU A 67 15.94 21.38 -6.32
CA LEU A 67 16.84 21.70 -7.43
C LEU A 67 16.13 22.31 -8.64
N LEU A 68 14.80 22.46 -8.59
CA LEU A 68 13.94 22.90 -9.71
C LEU A 68 14.23 22.09 -11.00
N LYS A 69 14.61 20.82 -10.85
CA LYS A 69 15.01 19.95 -11.97
C LYS A 69 14.50 18.52 -11.74
N LEU A 70 13.87 17.97 -12.77
CA LEU A 70 13.53 16.55 -12.78
C LEU A 70 14.82 15.71 -12.82
N SER A 71 15.06 14.96 -11.74
CA SER A 71 16.22 14.09 -11.65
C SER A 71 15.98 12.75 -12.34
N THR A 72 16.99 12.26 -13.06
CA THR A 72 16.94 10.94 -13.71
C THR A 72 16.61 9.80 -12.71
N PRO A 73 17.18 9.75 -11.48
CA PRO A 73 16.83 8.76 -10.48
C PRO A 73 15.34 8.78 -10.09
N LEU A 74 14.71 9.96 -10.02
CA LEU A 74 13.28 10.08 -9.74
C LEU A 74 12.44 9.44 -10.85
N LEU A 75 12.77 9.72 -12.11
CA LEU A 75 12.06 9.15 -13.27
C LEU A 75 12.18 7.62 -13.30
N ILE A 76 13.37 7.09 -13.02
CA ILE A 76 13.59 5.64 -12.92
C ILE A 76 12.80 5.04 -11.76
N ALA A 77 12.81 5.68 -10.59
CA ALA A 77 12.07 5.19 -9.42
C ALA A 77 10.55 5.20 -9.63
N ILE A 78 10.00 6.27 -10.22
CA ILE A 78 8.56 6.34 -10.55
C ILE A 78 8.20 5.31 -11.63
N GLY A 79 9.02 5.21 -12.69
CA GLY A 79 8.78 4.28 -13.79
C GLY A 79 8.82 2.81 -13.33
N SER A 80 9.85 2.41 -12.59
CA SER A 80 9.98 1.05 -12.06
C SER A 80 8.84 0.72 -11.08
N LYS A 81 8.51 1.65 -10.18
CA LYS A 81 7.39 1.49 -9.28
C LYS A 81 6.07 1.32 -10.03
N PHE A 82 5.78 2.17 -11.02
CA PHE A 82 4.56 2.06 -11.82
C PHE A 82 4.45 0.72 -12.53
N LEU A 83 5.54 0.23 -13.11
CA LEU A 83 5.57 -1.08 -13.77
C LEU A 83 5.27 -2.21 -12.79
N ILE A 84 5.87 -2.19 -11.61
CA ILE A 84 5.64 -3.21 -10.57
C ILE A 84 4.18 -3.14 -10.09
N ASP A 85 3.67 -1.96 -9.78
CA ASP A 85 2.27 -1.77 -9.35
C ASP A 85 1.30 -2.28 -10.42
N LEU A 86 1.56 -1.94 -11.69
CA LEU A 86 0.74 -2.38 -12.82
C LEU A 86 0.76 -3.90 -12.98
N MET A 87 1.94 -4.53 -12.88
CA MET A 87 2.06 -6.00 -12.95
C MET A 87 1.27 -6.68 -11.84
N ILE A 88 1.44 -6.25 -10.59
CA ILE A 88 0.72 -6.82 -9.44
C ILE A 88 -0.79 -6.66 -9.61
N MET A 89 -1.24 -5.47 -10.02
CA MET A 89 -2.67 -5.22 -10.26
C MET A 89 -3.21 -6.03 -11.44
N ALA A 90 -2.45 -6.21 -12.52
CA ALA A 90 -2.85 -7.02 -13.67
C ALA A 90 -3.03 -8.50 -13.29
N PHE A 91 -2.08 -9.06 -12.53
CA PHE A 91 -2.20 -10.44 -12.03
C PHE A 91 -3.40 -10.60 -11.09
N GLY A 92 -3.61 -9.65 -10.17
CA GLY A 92 -4.78 -9.64 -9.30
C GLY A 92 -6.09 -9.53 -10.08
N ALA A 93 -6.18 -8.59 -11.01
CA ALA A 93 -7.37 -8.38 -11.84
C ALA A 93 -7.72 -9.62 -12.67
N LYS A 94 -6.73 -10.31 -13.23
CA LYS A 94 -6.93 -11.57 -13.95
C LYS A 94 -7.50 -12.67 -13.04
N PHE A 95 -7.02 -12.75 -11.80
CA PHE A 95 -7.52 -13.74 -10.84
C PHE A 95 -8.95 -13.42 -10.40
N PHE A 96 -9.25 -12.14 -10.07
CA PHE A 96 -10.56 -11.69 -9.59
C PHE A 96 -11.56 -11.36 -10.71
N ILE A 97 -11.19 -11.55 -11.98
CA ILE A 97 -12.04 -11.28 -13.16
C ILE A 97 -12.50 -9.80 -13.18
N TYR A 98 -11.60 -8.89 -12.84
CA TYR A 98 -11.85 -7.45 -12.78
C TYR A 98 -11.23 -6.73 -13.98
N LYS A 99 -11.97 -5.77 -14.56
CA LYS A 99 -11.42 -4.92 -15.65
C LYS A 99 -10.61 -3.77 -15.05
N LEU A 100 -9.32 -3.69 -15.38
CA LEU A 100 -8.46 -2.59 -14.96
C LEU A 100 -8.77 -1.33 -15.76
N ASN A 101 -8.88 -0.21 -15.03
CA ASN A 101 -8.80 1.12 -15.62
C ASN A 101 -7.36 1.64 -15.44
N TYR A 102 -6.56 1.61 -16.50
CA TYR A 102 -5.13 1.99 -16.47
C TYR A 102 -4.91 3.43 -16.01
N PHE A 103 -5.81 4.36 -16.34
CA PHE A 103 -5.72 5.75 -15.89
C PHE A 103 -5.89 5.86 -14.36
N ASN A 104 -6.80 5.10 -13.78
CA ASN A 104 -6.95 5.03 -12.34
C ASN A 104 -5.74 4.37 -11.67
N VAL A 105 -5.14 3.35 -12.29
CA VAL A 105 -3.90 2.72 -11.80
C VAL A 105 -2.78 3.75 -11.74
N LEU A 106 -2.58 4.55 -12.80
CA LEU A 106 -1.58 5.60 -12.84
C LEU A 106 -1.78 6.65 -11.74
N LYS A 107 -3.01 7.18 -11.60
CA LYS A 107 -3.34 8.13 -10.52
C LYS A 107 -3.05 7.57 -9.13
N GLN A 108 -3.44 6.31 -8.90
CA GLN A 108 -3.21 5.64 -7.62
C GLN A 108 -1.73 5.42 -7.37
N SER A 109 -0.95 5.01 -8.38
CA SER A 109 0.49 4.79 -8.25
C SER A 109 1.24 6.09 -7.88
N LEU A 110 0.79 7.25 -8.37
CA LEU A 110 1.35 8.55 -8.00
C LEU A 110 0.93 9.03 -6.60
N ALA A 111 -0.31 8.76 -6.19
CA ALA A 111 -0.82 9.16 -4.88
C ALA A 111 -0.39 8.21 -3.75
N TYR A 112 -0.13 6.95 -4.07
CA TYR A 112 0.14 5.89 -3.10
C TYR A 112 1.39 6.13 -2.23
N PRO A 113 2.52 6.70 -2.70
CA PRO A 113 3.67 7.00 -1.86
C PRO A 113 3.31 7.87 -0.65
N PHE A 114 2.53 8.92 -0.85
CA PHE A 114 2.08 9.81 0.22
C PHE A 114 1.20 9.08 1.24
N ALA A 115 0.21 8.36 0.75
CA ALA A 115 -0.70 7.59 1.61
C ALA A 115 0.03 6.48 2.36
N ASN A 116 0.92 5.74 1.69
CA ASN A 116 1.64 4.61 2.29
C ASN A 116 2.59 5.07 3.40
N VAL A 117 3.41 6.10 3.15
CA VAL A 117 4.34 6.62 4.15
C VAL A 117 3.58 7.20 5.34
N TYR A 118 2.50 7.95 5.12
CA TYR A 118 1.63 8.45 6.19
C TYR A 118 1.05 7.31 7.04
N ILE A 119 0.46 6.29 6.39
CA ILE A 119 -0.14 5.13 7.07
C ILE A 119 0.92 4.36 7.87
N ALA A 120 2.11 4.14 7.29
CA ALA A 120 3.19 3.45 7.97
C ALA A 120 3.63 4.18 9.24
N ILE A 121 3.90 5.49 9.15
CA ILE A 121 4.28 6.32 10.29
C ILE A 121 3.17 6.31 11.35
N ARG A 122 1.93 6.55 10.97
CA ARG A 122 0.79 6.53 11.90
C ARG A 122 0.60 5.17 12.58
N SER A 123 0.87 4.08 11.86
CA SER A 123 0.78 2.72 12.42
C SER A 123 1.88 2.40 13.44
N MET A 124 3.02 3.12 13.40
CA MET A 124 4.14 2.94 14.35
C MET A 124 3.93 3.69 15.65
N PHE A 125 3.39 4.92 15.57
CA PHE A 125 3.33 5.85 16.70
C PHE A 125 1.92 6.08 17.26
N GLY A 126 0.88 5.54 16.63
CA GLY A 126 -0.51 5.76 17.01
C GLY A 126 -1.26 4.48 17.36
N GLY A 127 -2.20 4.58 18.30
CA GLY A 127 -3.26 3.60 18.45
C GLY A 127 -4.21 3.60 17.25
N PHE A 128 -5.07 2.62 17.16
CA PHE A 128 -6.14 2.59 16.15
C PHE A 128 -7.50 2.43 16.82
N SER A 129 -8.52 3.04 16.25
CA SER A 129 -9.90 2.83 16.68
C SER A 129 -10.57 1.76 15.81
N TRP A 130 -11.38 0.91 16.44
CA TRP A 130 -12.21 -0.07 15.75
C TRP A 130 -13.55 -0.27 16.48
N LYS A 131 -14.64 -0.05 15.79
CA LYS A 131 -16.00 -0.14 16.35
C LYS A 131 -16.12 0.68 17.64
N ASP A 132 -15.73 1.95 17.59
CA ASP A 132 -15.76 2.93 18.69
C ASP A 132 -14.90 2.58 19.92
N ARG A 133 -13.99 1.60 19.80
CA ARG A 133 -12.99 1.25 20.80
C ARG A 133 -11.62 1.72 20.35
N ALA A 134 -10.94 2.45 21.23
CA ALA A 134 -9.53 2.82 21.04
C ALA A 134 -8.63 1.67 21.49
N PHE A 135 -7.64 1.35 20.68
CA PHE A 135 -6.59 0.38 21.00
C PHE A 135 -5.28 1.14 21.01
N GLU A 136 -4.67 1.24 22.19
CA GLU A 136 -3.33 1.73 22.37
C GLU A 136 -2.32 0.62 22.04
N LYS A 137 -1.08 1.03 21.68
CA LYS A 137 0.02 0.11 21.39
C LYS A 137 0.84 -0.13 22.64
#